data_651898ce3c0d3bfb30c001231f28874f
#
_entry.id   651898ce3c0d3bfb30c001231f28874f
#
_cell.length_a   1.000
_cell.length_b   1.000
_cell.length_c   1.000
_cell.angle_alpha   90.00
_cell.angle_beta   90.00
_cell.angle_gamma   90.00
#
_symmetry.space_group_name_H-M   'P 1'
#
loop_
_entity.id
_entity.type
_entity.pdbx_description
1 polymer ?
#
loop_
_entity_poly.entity_id
_entity_poly.type
_entity_poly.pdbx_seq_one_letter_code
_entity_poly.pdbx_strand_id
1 'polypeptide(L)'
;YKRQILFGICNPDEGLGPFKNLASLEVSMDQRFSPSYNLGVLWEPNDRFAWGAVWRSEAKTHMKGDYKISYSNATQETVNGIGSSATGALALAVLGIPSRIGSEEVGAVSMDLTMPATFQTGIKIKPTERLQFNVDAVWADYKEWDAFNIVFDRSSAVLSLARLFSPGSTSTQLSYPLNFQST
;
A
#
# COMPACT_ATOMS: atom_id res chain seq x y z
N TYR A 1 0.45 -14.44 1.31
CA TYR A 1 1.77 -13.82 1.19
C TYR A 1 2.02 -12.98 2.43
N LYS A 2 2.90 -13.44 3.33
CA LYS A 2 3.31 -12.65 4.50
C LYS A 2 4.36 -11.63 4.04
N ARG A 3 4.06 -10.35 4.14
CA ARG A 3 5.06 -9.28 4.00
C ARG A 3 5.28 -8.64 5.36
N GLN A 4 6.51 -8.67 5.84
CA GLN A 4 6.96 -7.84 6.94
C GLN A 4 7.29 -6.44 6.40
N ILE A 5 6.58 -5.44 6.88
CA ILE A 5 6.95 -4.05 6.66
C ILE A 5 7.68 -3.60 7.93
N LEU A 6 8.99 -3.45 7.84
CA LEU A 6 9.81 -2.91 8.92
C LEU A 6 9.71 -1.38 8.90
N PHE A 7 9.00 -0.81 9.87
CA PHE A 7 9.12 0.59 10.20
C PHE A 7 10.30 0.77 11.16
N GLY A 8 11.47 1.04 10.61
CA GLY A 8 12.62 1.35 11.41
C GLY A 8 13.88 1.37 10.57
N ILE A 9 14.71 2.37 10.78
CA ILE A 9 16.05 2.46 10.21
C ILE A 9 16.98 1.65 11.11
N CYS A 10 17.65 0.68 10.51
CA CYS A 10 18.42 -0.38 11.18
C CYS A 10 19.48 0.10 12.15
N ASN A 11 19.33 -0.23 13.43
CA ASN A 11 20.42 -0.75 14.29
C ASN A 11 19.83 -1.33 15.58
N PRO A 12 20.16 -2.57 16.02
CA PRO A 12 19.42 -3.26 17.08
C PRO A 12 19.84 -2.88 18.51
N ASP A 13 20.85 -2.07 18.73
CA ASP A 13 21.38 -1.85 20.06
C ASP A 13 21.30 -0.39 20.52
N GLU A 14 20.64 -0.21 21.69
CA GLU A 14 20.64 0.92 22.64
C GLU A 14 19.86 2.22 22.30
N GLY A 15 18.78 2.49 23.07
CA GLY A 15 18.09 3.78 23.31
C GLY A 15 17.28 4.34 22.12
N LEU A 16 16.38 5.28 22.37
CA LEU A 16 15.64 6.01 21.35
C LEU A 16 16.57 6.97 20.59
N GLY A 17 16.99 6.59 19.39
CA GLY A 17 17.70 7.47 18.46
C GLY A 17 16.90 7.64 17.16
N PRO A 18 17.19 8.64 16.31
CA PRO A 18 16.47 8.89 15.07
C PRO A 18 16.57 7.72 14.05
N PHE A 19 17.34 6.69 14.37
CA PHE A 19 17.63 5.54 13.51
C PHE A 19 17.32 4.19 14.16
N LYS A 20 16.45 4.13 15.19
CA LYS A 20 16.13 2.89 15.90
C LYS A 20 14.75 2.39 15.60
N ASN A 21 14.61 1.06 15.58
CA ASN A 21 13.32 0.40 15.41
C ASN A 21 12.41 0.70 16.60
N LEU A 22 11.43 1.54 16.39
CA LEU A 22 10.39 1.84 17.38
C LEU A 22 9.40 0.68 17.48
N ALA A 23 9.02 0.12 16.35
CA ALA A 23 8.11 -1.01 16.27
C ALA A 23 8.29 -1.73 14.91
N SER A 24 7.90 -2.99 14.85
CA SER A 24 7.70 -3.74 13.61
C SER A 24 6.21 -3.97 13.38
N LEU A 25 5.76 -3.74 12.15
CA LEU A 25 4.40 -4.03 11.70
C LEU A 25 4.44 -5.22 10.75
N GLU A 26 3.79 -6.30 11.14
CA GLU A 26 3.54 -7.46 10.28
C GLU A 26 2.06 -7.43 9.85
N VAL A 27 1.82 -7.49 8.54
CA VAL A 27 0.47 -7.48 7.97
C VAL A 27 0.31 -8.74 7.12
N SER A 28 -0.74 -9.50 7.40
CA SER A 28 -1.13 -10.68 6.63
C SER A 28 -2.52 -10.46 6.09
N MET A 29 -2.64 -10.26 4.78
CA MET A 29 -3.92 -10.05 4.11
C MET A 29 -4.17 -11.10 3.06
N ASP A 30 -5.41 -11.56 2.97
CA ASP A 30 -5.87 -12.50 1.98
C ASP A 30 -6.93 -11.86 1.09
N GLN A 31 -6.85 -12.19 -0.19
CA GLN A 31 -7.85 -11.83 -1.18
C GLN A 31 -8.60 -13.09 -1.61
N ARG A 32 -9.92 -13.06 -1.53
CA ARG A 32 -10.74 -14.22 -1.91
C ARG A 32 -11.07 -14.24 -3.40
N PHE A 33 -11.49 -13.11 -3.95
CA PHE A 33 -11.95 -13.06 -5.34
C PHE A 33 -11.94 -11.63 -5.88
N SER A 34 -11.38 -11.45 -7.10
CA SER A 34 -11.37 -10.18 -7.82
C SER A 34 -11.59 -10.46 -9.31
N PRO A 35 -12.83 -10.43 -9.79
CA PRO A 35 -13.12 -10.69 -11.19
C PRO A 35 -12.61 -9.56 -12.07
N SER A 36 -12.05 -9.93 -13.22
CA SER A 36 -11.76 -9.01 -14.31
C SER A 36 -12.10 -9.68 -15.64
N TYR A 37 -12.43 -8.86 -16.64
CA TYR A 37 -12.77 -9.33 -17.98
C TYR A 37 -11.73 -8.82 -18.97
N ASN A 38 -11.31 -9.68 -19.88
CA ASN A 38 -10.45 -9.35 -20.99
C ASN A 38 -11.19 -9.60 -22.28
N LEU A 39 -11.22 -8.61 -23.15
CA LEU A 39 -11.74 -8.72 -24.52
C LEU A 39 -10.62 -8.37 -25.49
N GLY A 40 -10.37 -9.24 -26.44
CA GLY A 40 -9.32 -9.03 -27.44
C GLY A 40 -9.82 -9.32 -28.83
N VAL A 41 -9.28 -8.60 -29.80
CA VAL A 41 -9.46 -8.83 -31.21
C VAL A 41 -8.11 -8.85 -31.89
N LEU A 42 -7.94 -9.79 -32.82
CA LEU A 42 -6.79 -9.87 -33.69
C LEU A 42 -7.31 -9.97 -35.12
N TRP A 43 -6.80 -9.11 -36.01
CA TRP A 43 -7.14 -9.09 -37.43
C TRP A 43 -5.88 -9.14 -38.27
N GLU A 44 -5.76 -10.20 -39.05
CA GLU A 44 -4.63 -10.50 -39.92
C GLU A 44 -5.13 -10.75 -41.36
N PRO A 45 -5.38 -9.69 -42.14
CA PRO A 45 -5.88 -9.84 -43.50
C PRO A 45 -4.88 -10.50 -44.47
N ASN A 46 -3.58 -10.44 -44.11
CA ASN A 46 -2.50 -11.05 -44.90
C ASN A 46 -1.23 -11.17 -44.04
N ASP A 47 -0.22 -11.87 -44.53
CA ASP A 47 1.06 -12.11 -43.83
C ASP A 47 1.89 -10.84 -43.56
N ARG A 48 1.55 -9.72 -44.22
CA ARG A 48 2.28 -8.46 -44.14
C ARG A 48 1.69 -7.46 -43.14
N PHE A 49 0.42 -7.66 -42.78
CA PHE A 49 -0.26 -6.74 -41.84
C PHE A 49 -1.04 -7.52 -40.83
N ALA A 50 -0.87 -7.10 -39.56
CA ALA A 50 -1.72 -7.53 -38.45
C ALA A 50 -2.04 -6.34 -37.55
N TRP A 51 -3.25 -6.31 -37.07
CA TRP A 51 -3.70 -5.39 -36.05
C TRP A 51 -4.36 -6.15 -34.92
N GLY A 52 -4.02 -5.76 -33.69
CA GLY A 52 -4.62 -6.32 -32.47
C GLY A 52 -5.02 -5.26 -31.49
N ALA A 53 -6.08 -5.53 -30.74
CA ALA A 53 -6.48 -4.71 -29.61
C ALA A 53 -6.98 -5.58 -28.48
N VAL A 54 -6.65 -5.19 -27.25
CA VAL A 54 -7.09 -5.86 -26.02
C VAL A 54 -7.59 -4.80 -25.06
N TRP A 55 -8.78 -5.01 -24.56
CA TRP A 55 -9.33 -4.25 -23.45
C TRP A 55 -9.44 -5.15 -22.22
N ARG A 56 -8.97 -4.63 -21.07
CA ARG A 56 -9.11 -5.25 -19.76
C ARG A 56 -9.96 -4.34 -18.87
N SER A 57 -10.97 -4.91 -18.24
CA SER A 57 -11.78 -4.16 -17.26
C SER A 57 -10.98 -3.83 -16.00
N GLU A 58 -11.44 -2.84 -15.28
CA GLU A 58 -11.01 -2.64 -13.91
C GLU A 58 -11.26 -3.90 -13.06
N ALA A 59 -10.43 -4.09 -12.03
CA ALA A 59 -10.59 -5.15 -11.05
C ALA A 59 -10.53 -4.56 -9.64
N LYS A 60 -11.65 -4.63 -8.92
CA LYS A 60 -11.72 -4.19 -7.51
C LYS A 60 -11.30 -5.32 -6.60
N THR A 61 -10.30 -5.05 -5.80
CA THR A 61 -9.73 -5.98 -4.85
C THR A 61 -10.03 -5.50 -3.46
N HIS A 62 -10.70 -6.32 -2.66
CA HIS A 62 -10.97 -6.08 -1.26
C HIS A 62 -10.20 -7.10 -0.42
N MET A 63 -9.09 -6.64 0.15
CA MET A 63 -8.24 -7.47 0.98
C MET A 63 -8.60 -7.28 2.44
N LYS A 64 -8.66 -8.38 3.19
CA LYS A 64 -8.87 -8.40 4.64
C LYS A 64 -7.85 -9.31 5.28
N GLY A 65 -7.49 -9.00 6.50
CA GLY A 65 -6.56 -9.82 7.25
C GLY A 65 -6.28 -9.29 8.62
N ASP A 66 -5.17 -9.73 9.16
CA ASP A 66 -4.75 -9.39 10.50
C ASP A 66 -3.41 -8.64 10.47
N TYR A 67 -3.22 -7.77 11.44
CA TYR A 67 -1.95 -7.13 11.67
C TYR A 67 -1.42 -7.44 13.07
N LYS A 68 -0.11 -7.42 13.19
CA LYS A 68 0.63 -7.53 14.44
C LYS A 68 1.67 -6.42 14.50
N ILE A 69 1.59 -5.59 15.53
CA ILE A 69 2.62 -4.60 15.86
C ILE A 69 3.40 -5.12 17.05
N SER A 70 4.72 -5.19 16.92
CA SER A 70 5.62 -5.54 18.02
C SER A 70 6.46 -4.32 18.36
N TYR A 71 6.33 -3.85 19.59
CA TYR A 71 7.04 -2.66 20.08
C TYR A 71 8.39 -3.05 20.66
N SER A 72 9.43 -2.25 20.41
CA SER A 72 10.72 -2.44 21.05
C SER A 72 10.63 -2.15 22.55
N ASN A 73 11.49 -2.78 23.35
CA ASN A 73 11.54 -2.53 24.81
C ASN A 73 11.75 -1.04 25.12
N ALA A 74 12.63 -0.39 24.38
CA ALA A 74 12.90 1.05 24.55
C ALA A 74 11.66 1.92 24.30
N THR A 75 10.83 1.56 23.31
CA THR A 75 9.57 2.26 23.03
C THR A 75 8.56 2.05 24.15
N GLN A 76 8.44 0.81 24.64
CA GLN A 76 7.55 0.48 25.76
C GLN A 76 7.94 1.24 27.03
N GLU A 77 9.22 1.21 27.41
CA GLU A 77 9.74 1.91 28.58
C GLU A 77 9.52 3.42 28.49
N THR A 78 9.78 4.01 27.33
CA THR A 78 9.59 5.45 27.12
C THR A 78 8.12 5.85 27.20
N VAL A 79 7.23 5.18 26.44
CA VAL A 79 5.79 5.52 26.44
C VAL A 79 5.19 5.28 27.83
N ASN A 80 5.48 4.15 28.46
CA ASN A 80 4.95 3.80 29.77
C ASN A 80 5.53 4.71 30.88
N GLY A 81 6.81 5.13 30.74
CA GLY A 81 7.45 6.10 31.61
C GLY A 81 6.78 7.47 31.54
N ILE A 82 6.58 8.01 30.36
CA ILE A 82 5.84 9.27 30.13
C ILE A 82 4.42 9.14 30.68
N GLY A 83 3.72 8.06 30.31
CA GLY A 83 2.33 7.81 30.69
C GLY A 83 2.11 7.56 32.20
N SER A 84 3.17 7.34 32.99
CA SER A 84 3.08 7.16 34.44
C SER A 84 2.78 8.45 35.19
N SER A 85 3.06 9.62 34.59
CA SER A 85 2.74 10.93 35.18
C SER A 85 1.43 11.48 34.61
N ALA A 86 0.68 12.25 35.39
CA ALA A 86 -0.58 12.85 34.94
C ALA A 86 -0.40 13.79 33.75
N THR A 87 0.66 14.61 33.76
CA THR A 87 1.00 15.53 32.66
C THR A 87 1.44 14.80 31.40
N GLY A 88 2.23 13.73 31.55
CA GLY A 88 2.67 12.89 30.47
C GLY A 88 1.52 12.10 29.83
N ALA A 89 0.63 11.54 30.65
CA ALA A 89 -0.57 10.85 30.16
C ALA A 89 -1.47 11.81 29.36
N LEU A 90 -1.63 13.05 29.81
CA LEU A 90 -2.39 14.07 29.07
C LEU A 90 -1.71 14.42 27.73
N ALA A 91 -0.39 14.58 27.72
CA ALA A 91 0.36 14.86 26.50
C ALA A 91 0.23 13.71 25.47
N LEU A 92 0.35 12.46 25.92
CA LEU A 92 0.14 11.29 25.07
C LEU A 92 -1.31 11.23 24.53
N ALA A 93 -2.31 11.54 25.38
CA ALA A 93 -3.72 11.58 24.97
C ALA A 93 -4.00 12.62 23.89
N VAL A 94 -3.38 13.80 23.94
CA VAL A 94 -3.48 14.84 22.91
C VAL A 94 -2.92 14.33 21.58
N LEU A 95 -1.88 13.52 21.61
CA LEU A 95 -1.28 12.88 20.43
C LEU A 95 -2.06 11.65 19.96
N GLY A 96 -3.07 11.20 20.72
CA GLY A 96 -3.81 9.97 20.44
C GLY A 96 -3.02 8.69 20.74
N ILE A 97 -1.96 8.81 21.55
CA ILE A 97 -1.11 7.69 21.97
C ILE A 97 -1.63 7.16 23.31
N PRO A 98 -1.86 5.85 23.48
CA PRO A 98 -2.21 5.27 24.76
C PRO A 98 -1.15 5.55 25.82
N SER A 99 -1.56 5.84 27.07
CA SER A 99 -0.63 6.07 28.18
C SER A 99 0.17 4.83 28.57
N ARG A 100 -0.24 3.67 28.11
CA ARG A 100 0.47 2.39 28.28
C ARG A 100 0.38 1.57 27.01
N ILE A 101 1.51 0.98 26.62
CA ILE A 101 1.61 0.03 25.50
C ILE A 101 2.22 -1.28 26.00
N GLY A 102 1.72 -2.39 25.47
CA GLY A 102 2.29 -3.73 25.66
C GLY A 102 3.44 -4.02 24.70
N SER A 103 3.96 -5.23 24.74
CA SER A 103 4.98 -5.69 23.78
C SER A 103 4.41 -5.91 22.39
N GLU A 104 3.15 -6.30 22.30
CA GLU A 104 2.48 -6.64 21.04
C GLU A 104 1.07 -6.07 21.01
N GLU A 105 0.64 -5.71 19.80
CA GLU A 105 -0.72 -5.29 19.49
C GLU A 105 -1.16 -6.02 18.23
N VAL A 106 -2.34 -6.65 18.29
CA VAL A 106 -2.92 -7.38 17.16
C VAL A 106 -4.33 -6.87 16.87
N GLY A 107 -4.73 -6.93 15.62
CA GLY A 107 -6.06 -6.51 15.20
C GLY A 107 -6.32 -6.85 13.76
N ALA A 108 -7.49 -6.45 13.26
CA ALA A 108 -7.87 -6.65 11.88
C ALA A 108 -7.47 -5.46 11.01
N VAL A 109 -7.18 -5.76 9.75
CA VAL A 109 -6.79 -4.77 8.74
C VAL A 109 -7.54 -5.04 7.44
N SER A 110 -7.89 -3.97 6.74
CA SER A 110 -8.48 -4.07 5.41
C SER A 110 -7.86 -3.04 4.46
N MET A 111 -7.83 -3.40 3.18
CA MET A 111 -7.34 -2.53 2.12
C MET A 111 -8.17 -2.76 0.86
N ASP A 112 -8.63 -1.67 0.27
CA ASP A 112 -9.28 -1.66 -1.03
C ASP A 112 -8.27 -1.20 -2.09
N LEU A 113 -8.13 -1.99 -3.15
CA LEU A 113 -7.27 -1.69 -4.27
C LEU A 113 -8.05 -1.88 -5.57
N THR A 114 -8.11 -0.84 -6.39
CA THR A 114 -8.69 -0.91 -7.73
C THR A 114 -7.57 -1.00 -8.74
N MET A 115 -7.49 -2.12 -9.49
CA MET A 115 -6.60 -2.22 -10.65
C MET A 115 -7.25 -1.47 -11.82
N PRO A 116 -6.52 -0.56 -12.50
CA PRO A 116 -7.10 0.26 -13.54
C PRO A 116 -7.53 -0.56 -14.76
N ALA A 117 -8.56 -0.08 -15.44
CA ALA A 117 -8.88 -0.56 -16.77
C ALA A 117 -7.73 -0.21 -17.73
N THR A 118 -7.42 -1.13 -18.64
CA THR A 118 -6.35 -0.92 -19.62
C THR A 118 -6.86 -1.21 -21.03
N PHE A 119 -6.39 -0.41 -21.99
CA PHE A 119 -6.57 -0.64 -23.40
C PHE A 119 -5.19 -0.71 -24.06
N GLN A 120 -4.97 -1.77 -24.81
CA GLN A 120 -3.73 -1.98 -25.56
C GLN A 120 -4.09 -2.22 -27.02
N THR A 121 -3.35 -1.61 -27.94
CA THR A 121 -3.48 -1.86 -29.36
C THR A 121 -2.12 -1.88 -30.01
N GLY A 122 -1.97 -2.70 -31.04
CA GLY A 122 -0.72 -2.83 -31.75
C GLY A 122 -0.93 -3.15 -33.23
N ILE A 123 0.03 -2.72 -34.01
CA ILE A 123 0.09 -3.01 -35.46
C ILE A 123 1.44 -3.63 -35.79
N LYS A 124 1.38 -4.62 -36.70
CA LYS A 124 2.55 -5.23 -37.33
C LYS A 124 2.47 -4.95 -38.83
N ILE A 125 3.53 -4.41 -39.39
CA ILE A 125 3.65 -4.13 -40.83
C ILE A 125 4.97 -4.72 -41.33
N LYS A 126 4.89 -5.55 -42.38
CA LYS A 126 6.05 -6.11 -43.07
C LYS A 126 6.11 -5.55 -44.51
N PRO A 127 6.79 -4.43 -44.75
CA PRO A 127 6.94 -3.86 -46.08
C PRO A 127 7.70 -4.79 -47.03
N THR A 128 8.68 -5.53 -46.50
CA THR A 128 9.46 -6.53 -47.22
C THR A 128 9.65 -7.78 -46.35
N GLU A 129 10.13 -8.88 -46.93
CA GLU A 129 10.42 -10.12 -46.20
C GLU A 129 11.49 -9.96 -45.11
N ARG A 130 12.35 -8.93 -45.23
CA ARG A 130 13.48 -8.68 -44.35
C ARG A 130 13.21 -7.57 -43.33
N LEU A 131 12.10 -6.84 -43.48
CA LEU A 131 11.81 -5.67 -42.65
C LEU A 131 10.42 -5.77 -42.02
N GLN A 132 10.34 -5.65 -40.71
CA GLN A 132 9.09 -5.64 -39.96
C GLN A 132 9.11 -4.47 -38.96
N PHE A 133 8.01 -3.75 -38.91
CA PHE A 133 7.71 -2.75 -37.91
C PHE A 133 6.60 -3.24 -37.02
N ASN A 134 6.80 -3.07 -35.70
CA ASN A 134 5.76 -3.27 -34.70
C ASN A 134 5.61 -1.95 -33.94
N VAL A 135 4.38 -1.51 -33.77
CA VAL A 135 4.03 -0.32 -33.00
C VAL A 135 2.92 -0.69 -32.03
N ASP A 136 3.15 -0.45 -30.74
CA ASP A 136 2.20 -0.76 -29.68
C ASP A 136 1.87 0.51 -28.90
N ALA A 137 0.61 0.67 -28.54
CA ALA A 137 0.13 1.73 -27.66
C ALA A 137 -0.63 1.10 -26.48
N VAL A 138 -0.38 1.61 -25.30
CA VAL A 138 -1.04 1.19 -24.06
C VAL A 138 -1.62 2.41 -23.37
N TRP A 139 -2.88 2.33 -23.01
CA TRP A 139 -3.56 3.30 -22.20
C TRP A 139 -4.07 2.64 -20.91
N ALA A 140 -3.94 3.31 -19.77
CA ALA A 140 -4.45 2.85 -18.49
C ALA A 140 -5.16 3.99 -17.75
N ASP A 141 -6.33 3.70 -17.18
CA ASP A 141 -7.13 4.67 -16.44
C ASP A 141 -6.73 4.67 -14.96
N TYR A 142 -5.80 5.55 -14.59
CA TYR A 142 -5.31 5.68 -13.23
C TYR A 142 -6.14 6.64 -12.35
N LYS A 143 -7.34 7.07 -12.76
CA LYS A 143 -8.16 8.01 -12.02
C LYS A 143 -8.51 7.58 -10.60
N GLU A 144 -8.59 6.27 -10.37
CA GLU A 144 -8.90 5.67 -9.07
C GLU A 144 -7.66 5.47 -8.17
N TRP A 145 -6.46 5.81 -8.67
CA TRP A 145 -5.20 5.60 -7.97
C TRP A 145 -4.70 6.86 -7.26
N ASP A 146 -5.55 7.44 -6.42
CA ASP A 146 -5.18 8.64 -5.66
C ASP A 146 -4.33 8.29 -4.43
N ALA A 147 -4.64 7.21 -3.75
CA ALA A 147 -3.91 6.77 -2.57
C ALA A 147 -4.12 5.27 -2.28
N PHE A 148 -3.13 4.65 -1.67
CA PHE A 148 -3.32 3.37 -0.99
C PHE A 148 -3.81 3.64 0.44
N ASN A 149 -4.99 3.12 0.75
CA ASN A 149 -5.60 3.28 2.05
C ASN A 149 -5.65 1.94 2.77
N ILE A 150 -4.88 1.83 3.85
CA ILE A 150 -4.91 0.67 4.75
C ILE A 150 -5.70 1.09 5.98
N VAL A 151 -6.78 0.38 6.26
CA VAL A 151 -7.69 0.67 7.38
C VAL A 151 -7.51 -0.39 8.46
N PHE A 152 -7.28 0.04 9.68
CA PHE A 152 -7.10 -0.78 10.88
C PHE A 152 -8.37 -0.70 11.74
N ASP A 153 -8.72 -1.77 12.41
CA ASP A 153 -9.93 -1.87 13.25
C ASP A 153 -9.86 -0.99 14.52
N ARG A 154 -8.65 -0.65 14.93
CA ARG A 154 -8.39 0.18 16.12
C ARG A 154 -7.19 1.11 15.94
N SER A 155 -7.16 2.17 16.74
CA SER A 155 -6.00 3.06 16.80
C SER A 155 -4.84 2.42 17.56
N SER A 156 -3.62 2.62 17.07
CA SER A 156 -2.39 2.19 17.74
C SER A 156 -1.42 3.35 17.98
N ALA A 157 -0.47 3.16 18.88
CA ALA A 157 0.56 4.17 19.14
C ALA A 157 1.37 4.49 17.86
N VAL A 158 1.72 3.47 17.07
CA VAL A 158 2.47 3.63 15.82
C VAL A 158 1.67 4.38 14.77
N LEU A 159 0.37 4.07 14.61
CA LEU A 159 -0.50 4.75 13.65
C LEU A 159 -0.71 6.22 14.05
N SER A 160 -0.85 6.48 15.35
CA SER A 160 -0.97 7.84 15.87
C SER A 160 0.29 8.68 15.61
N LEU A 161 1.47 8.06 15.69
CA LEU A 161 2.74 8.70 15.33
C LEU A 161 2.87 8.84 13.80
N ALA A 162 2.52 7.83 13.03
CA ALA A 162 2.58 7.87 11.56
C ALA A 162 1.73 9.00 10.97
N ARG A 163 0.61 9.34 11.61
CA ARG A 163 -0.22 10.48 11.25
C ARG A 163 0.53 11.81 11.22
N LEU A 164 1.53 11.99 12.07
CA LEU A 164 2.32 13.22 12.14
C LEU A 164 3.24 13.40 10.92
N PHE A 165 3.58 12.30 10.23
CA PHE A 165 4.52 12.28 9.12
C PHE A 165 3.88 11.96 7.78
N SER A 166 2.61 11.52 7.75
CA SER A 166 1.91 11.10 6.55
C SER A 166 0.61 11.90 6.35
N PRO A 167 0.59 12.88 5.44
CA PRO A 167 -0.61 13.67 5.15
C PRO A 167 -1.77 12.77 4.70
N GLY A 168 -2.95 12.97 5.26
CA GLY A 168 -4.15 12.17 4.96
C GLY A 168 -4.31 10.91 5.82
N SER A 169 -3.31 10.52 6.63
CA SER A 169 -3.45 9.42 7.58
C SER A 169 -4.22 9.83 8.84
N THR A 170 -4.95 8.88 9.42
CA THR A 170 -5.64 9.02 10.70
C THR A 170 -5.10 8.00 11.71
N SER A 171 -5.62 8.01 12.94
CA SER A 171 -5.23 7.01 13.96
C SER A 171 -5.62 5.56 13.62
N THR A 172 -6.51 5.38 12.65
CA THR A 172 -7.00 4.07 12.18
C THR A 172 -6.78 3.84 10.69
N GLN A 173 -6.24 4.81 9.96
CA GLN A 173 -6.00 4.70 8.52
C GLN A 173 -4.64 5.22 8.16
N LEU A 174 -3.84 4.40 7.51
CA LEU A 174 -2.59 4.79 6.87
C LEU A 174 -2.88 5.07 5.40
N SER A 175 -2.72 6.34 4.98
CA SER A 175 -2.89 6.77 3.59
C SER A 175 -1.53 7.06 2.98
N TYR A 176 -1.26 6.43 1.85
CA TYR A 176 -0.06 6.69 1.05
C TYR A 176 -0.48 7.34 -0.27
N PRO A 177 -0.38 8.66 -0.40
CA PRO A 177 -0.80 9.35 -1.62
C PRO A 177 0.08 8.96 -2.80
N LEU A 178 -0.54 8.64 -3.92
CA LEU A 178 0.10 8.35 -5.19
C LEU A 178 -0.13 9.56 -6.11
N ASN A 179 0.88 10.40 -6.25
CA ASN A 179 0.81 11.54 -7.15
C ASN A 179 1.16 11.09 -8.58
N PHE A 180 0.19 10.56 -9.31
CA PHE A 180 0.32 10.40 -10.76
C PHE A 180 -0.05 11.73 -11.44
N GLN A 181 0.94 12.48 -11.88
CA GLN A 181 0.71 13.61 -12.78
C GLN A 181 0.52 13.05 -14.18
N SER A 182 -0.67 13.26 -14.76
CA SER A 182 -0.88 13.07 -16.19
C SER A 182 -0.04 14.11 -16.93
N THR A 183 0.99 13.70 -17.62
CA THR A 183 1.71 14.49 -18.62
C THR A 183 0.95 14.45 -19.94
#